data_256015bfceb59dfb770c0dabe5815d62
#
_entry.id   256015bfceb59dfb770c0dabe5815d62
#
_cell.length_a   1.000
_cell.length_b   1.000
_cell.length_c   1.000
_cell.angle_alpha   90.00
_cell.angle_beta   90.00
_cell.angle_gamma   90.00
#
_symmetry.space_group_name_H-M   'P 1'
#
loop_
_entity.id
_entity.type
_entity.pdbx_description
1 polymer ?
#
loop_
_entity_poly.entity_id
_entity_poly.type
_entity_poly.pdbx_seq_one_letter_code
_entity_poly.pdbx_strand_id
1 'polypeptide(L)'
;RADGGVDSVFSLEPHEMQSLVVETERAWQSLGAVSYGPTPAEMKSLMYRRGLRITADLAPGDMLSTDNVRAIRPGGALSSKYLDVVLGRQVKVAVKRGDPLSWDMLA
;
A
#
# COMPACT_ATOMS: atom_id res chain seq x y z
N ARG A 1 50.64 2.03 2.45
CA ARG A 1 51.41 2.92 3.38
C ARG A 1 52.70 2.26 3.80
N ALA A 2 52.75 0.94 3.90
CA ALA A 2 53.92 0.19 4.31
C ALA A 2 55.11 0.35 3.33
N ASP A 3 54.86 0.62 2.07
CA ASP A 3 55.87 0.77 1.02
C ASP A 3 56.71 2.05 1.15
N GLY A 4 56.26 3.02 1.97
CA GLY A 4 57.00 4.25 2.25
C GLY A 4 57.15 5.20 1.08
N GLY A 5 56.25 5.17 0.09
CA GLY A 5 56.25 6.13 -1.04
C GLY A 5 56.02 7.56 -0.56
N VAL A 6 56.31 8.54 -1.43
CA VAL A 6 56.23 9.98 -1.10
C VAL A 6 54.86 10.38 -0.55
N ASP A 7 53.79 9.83 -1.09
CA ASP A 7 52.41 10.15 -0.71
C ASP A 7 51.74 9.05 0.13
N SER A 8 52.48 8.04 0.60
CA SER A 8 51.92 6.86 1.24
C SER A 8 51.19 7.16 2.56
N VAL A 9 51.60 8.22 3.28
CA VAL A 9 51.04 8.60 4.59
C VAL A 9 49.56 9.00 4.49
N PHE A 10 49.16 9.67 3.40
CA PHE A 10 47.79 10.16 3.19
C PHE A 10 47.05 9.49 2.02
N SER A 11 47.67 8.52 1.36
CA SER A 11 47.02 7.72 0.33
C SER A 11 46.17 6.59 0.92
N LEU A 12 45.09 6.28 0.24
CA LEU A 12 44.28 5.10 0.57
C LEU A 12 45.03 3.82 0.22
N GLU A 13 44.93 2.85 1.07
CA GLU A 13 45.30 1.46 0.75
C GLU A 13 44.30 0.87 -0.26
N PRO A 14 44.71 -0.15 -1.05
CA PRO A 14 43.80 -0.76 -2.03
C PRO A 14 42.47 -1.23 -1.45
N HIS A 15 42.48 -1.80 -0.25
CA HIS A 15 41.28 -2.27 0.42
C HIS A 15 40.36 -1.11 0.91
N GLU A 16 40.98 0.01 1.32
CA GLU A 16 40.24 1.22 1.71
C GLU A 16 39.53 1.84 0.49
N MET A 17 40.23 1.92 -0.64
CA MET A 17 39.62 2.38 -1.91
C MET A 17 38.50 1.46 -2.36
N GLN A 18 38.69 0.15 -2.31
CA GLN A 18 37.65 -0.82 -2.65
C GLN A 18 36.42 -0.65 -1.74
N SER A 19 36.62 -0.51 -0.44
CA SER A 19 35.53 -0.25 0.49
C SER A 19 34.81 1.05 0.18
N LEU A 20 35.53 2.12 -0.12
CA LEU A 20 34.96 3.40 -0.48
C LEU A 20 34.03 3.27 -1.71
N VAL A 21 34.48 2.60 -2.77
CA VAL A 21 33.70 2.38 -3.98
C VAL A 21 32.42 1.59 -3.69
N VAL A 22 32.56 0.46 -2.98
CA VAL A 22 31.43 -0.42 -2.66
C VAL A 22 30.40 0.29 -1.77
N GLU A 23 30.84 0.99 -0.74
CA GLU A 23 29.92 1.63 0.21
C GLU A 23 29.26 2.89 -0.38
N THR A 24 29.97 3.64 -1.23
CA THR A 24 29.34 4.75 -1.95
C THR A 24 28.29 4.27 -2.95
N GLU A 25 28.53 3.15 -3.64
CA GLU A 25 27.52 2.55 -4.52
C GLU A 25 26.29 2.07 -3.74
N ARG A 26 26.51 1.40 -2.60
CA ARG A 26 25.42 0.99 -1.71
C ARG A 26 24.60 2.18 -1.21
N ALA A 27 25.29 3.23 -0.77
CA ALA A 27 24.64 4.45 -0.32
C ALA A 27 23.79 5.08 -1.44
N TRP A 28 24.32 5.12 -2.65
CA TRP A 28 23.58 5.62 -3.81
C TRP A 28 22.36 4.77 -4.14
N GLN A 29 22.49 3.45 -4.14
CA GLN A 29 21.37 2.52 -4.37
C GLN A 29 20.30 2.65 -3.28
N SER A 30 20.68 2.96 -2.04
CA SER A 30 19.75 3.12 -0.92
C SER A 30 18.87 4.36 -1.00
N LEU A 31 19.23 5.35 -1.82
CA LEU A 31 18.38 6.53 -2.05
C LEU A 31 17.02 6.17 -2.65
N GLY A 32 16.98 5.10 -3.46
CA GLY A 32 15.76 4.64 -4.09
C GLY A 32 15.08 5.71 -4.94
N ALA A 33 13.80 5.53 -5.16
CA ALA A 33 12.94 6.50 -5.83
C ALA A 33 11.66 6.72 -5.01
N VAL A 34 11.17 7.96 -5.00
CA VAL A 34 9.90 8.26 -4.36
C VAL A 34 8.79 7.52 -5.10
N SER A 35 8.10 6.64 -4.39
CA SER A 35 6.98 5.86 -4.92
C SER A 35 5.84 5.83 -3.91
N TYR A 36 4.65 6.19 -4.38
CA TYR A 36 3.42 6.13 -3.58
C TYR A 36 2.58 4.95 -4.06
N GLY A 37 2.22 4.08 -3.14
CA GLY A 37 1.41 2.90 -3.43
C GLY A 37 2.16 1.59 -3.16
N PRO A 38 1.51 0.46 -3.45
CA PRO A 38 2.11 -0.85 -3.25
C PRO A 38 3.20 -1.13 -4.30
N THR A 39 4.28 -1.73 -3.86
CA THR A 39 5.30 -2.27 -4.76
C THR A 39 4.77 -3.47 -5.55
N PRO A 40 5.40 -3.88 -6.65
CA PRO A 40 5.01 -5.09 -7.39
C PRO A 40 4.93 -6.35 -6.52
N ALA A 41 5.81 -6.48 -5.53
CA ALA A 41 5.80 -7.60 -4.58
C ALA A 41 4.59 -7.57 -3.64
N GLU A 42 4.09 -6.37 -3.29
CA GLU A 42 2.95 -6.18 -2.40
C GLU A 42 1.60 -6.26 -3.10
N MET A 43 1.55 -6.22 -4.44
CA MET A 43 0.30 -6.30 -5.21
C MET A 43 -0.55 -7.50 -4.82
N LYS A 44 0.08 -8.66 -4.61
CA LYS A 44 -0.62 -9.88 -4.17
C LYS A 44 -1.26 -9.75 -2.79
N SER A 45 -0.72 -8.86 -1.94
CA SER A 45 -1.22 -8.63 -0.57
C SER A 45 -2.44 -7.71 -0.53
N LEU A 46 -2.77 -7.01 -1.62
CA LEU A 46 -3.92 -6.09 -1.66
C LEU A 46 -5.23 -6.80 -1.38
N MET A 47 -5.37 -8.07 -1.78
CA MET A 47 -6.56 -8.88 -1.51
C MET A 47 -6.82 -9.08 -0.01
N TYR A 48 -5.80 -8.98 0.84
CA TYR A 48 -5.94 -9.12 2.29
C TYR A 48 -6.26 -7.81 3.01
N ARG A 49 -6.34 -6.70 2.28
CA ARG A 49 -6.82 -5.43 2.85
C ARG A 49 -8.29 -5.51 3.21
N ARG A 50 -8.75 -4.57 4.03
CA ARG A 50 -10.17 -4.42 4.31
C ARG A 50 -10.86 -3.67 3.17
N GLY A 51 -12.08 -4.09 2.85
CA GLY A 51 -13.00 -3.39 1.96
C GLY A 51 -14.38 -3.26 2.61
N LEU A 52 -15.20 -2.36 2.09
CA LEU A 52 -16.57 -2.16 2.57
C LEU A 52 -17.47 -3.29 2.05
N ARG A 53 -18.13 -3.99 2.97
CA ARG A 53 -19.06 -5.07 2.65
C ARG A 53 -20.39 -4.86 3.31
N ILE A 54 -21.42 -5.34 2.62
CA ILE A 54 -22.80 -5.36 3.10
C ILE A 54 -22.91 -6.45 4.18
N THR A 55 -23.54 -6.11 5.31
CA THR A 55 -23.72 -7.03 6.44
C THR A 55 -25.17 -7.45 6.68
N ALA A 56 -26.12 -6.88 5.91
CA ALA A 56 -27.53 -7.27 5.90
C ALA A 56 -28.06 -7.15 4.47
N ASP A 57 -29.10 -7.92 4.12
CA ASP A 57 -29.75 -7.80 2.82
C ASP A 57 -30.46 -6.45 2.73
N LEU A 58 -30.32 -5.76 1.56
CA LEU A 58 -30.89 -4.45 1.32
C LEU A 58 -31.65 -4.46 -0.01
N ALA A 59 -32.80 -3.80 -0.03
CA ALA A 59 -33.58 -3.54 -1.22
C ALA A 59 -33.17 -2.19 -1.88
N PRO A 60 -33.44 -1.98 -3.19
CA PRO A 60 -33.23 -0.69 -3.82
C PRO A 60 -33.96 0.42 -3.06
N GLY A 61 -33.27 1.52 -2.77
CA GLY A 61 -33.76 2.64 -1.98
C GLY A 61 -33.38 2.59 -0.49
N ASP A 62 -32.93 1.44 0.03
CA ASP A 62 -32.46 1.36 1.42
C ASP A 62 -31.20 2.17 1.63
N MET A 63 -31.10 2.77 2.82
CA MET A 63 -29.95 3.61 3.19
C MET A 63 -28.84 2.78 3.82
N LEU A 64 -27.60 3.08 3.45
CA LEU A 64 -26.42 2.53 4.10
C LEU A 64 -26.20 3.15 5.48
N SER A 65 -25.96 2.30 6.45
CA SER A 65 -25.71 2.66 7.85
C SER A 65 -24.58 1.82 8.45
N THR A 66 -24.13 2.17 9.64
CA THR A 66 -23.16 1.39 10.41
C THR A 66 -23.62 -0.03 10.76
N ASP A 67 -24.94 -0.30 10.66
CA ASP A 67 -25.50 -1.62 10.96
C ASP A 67 -25.43 -2.57 9.77
N ASN A 68 -25.47 -2.01 8.55
CA ASN A 68 -25.54 -2.80 7.32
C ASN A 68 -24.30 -2.69 6.40
N VAL A 69 -23.30 -1.86 6.77
CA VAL A 69 -22.01 -1.77 6.08
C VAL A 69 -20.86 -1.83 7.07
N ARG A 70 -19.85 -2.64 6.77
CA ARG A 70 -18.64 -2.73 7.60
C ARG A 70 -17.38 -2.89 6.77
N ALA A 71 -16.25 -2.39 7.33
CA ALA A 71 -14.92 -2.58 6.76
C ALA A 71 -14.33 -3.92 7.23
N ILE A 72 -14.44 -4.96 6.42
CA ILE A 72 -13.98 -6.32 6.72
C ILE A 72 -13.11 -6.88 5.59
N ARG A 73 -12.37 -7.97 5.88
CA ARG A 73 -11.63 -8.75 4.88
C ARG A 73 -12.53 -9.81 4.26
N PRO A 74 -12.27 -10.24 3.00
CA PRO A 74 -11.18 -9.83 2.10
C PRO A 74 -11.45 -8.49 1.40
N GLY A 75 -10.41 -7.96 0.71
CA GLY A 75 -10.52 -6.80 -0.17
C GLY A 75 -11.40 -7.05 -1.39
N GLY A 76 -11.17 -6.31 -2.47
CA GLY A 76 -11.97 -6.43 -3.70
C GLY A 76 -13.32 -5.69 -3.64
N ALA A 77 -13.47 -4.78 -2.68
CA ALA A 77 -14.60 -3.88 -2.49
C ALA A 77 -14.09 -2.44 -2.38
N LEU A 78 -14.98 -1.46 -2.23
CA LEU A 78 -14.60 -0.08 -1.92
C LEU A 78 -13.66 -0.05 -0.71
N SER A 79 -12.62 0.77 -0.80
CA SER A 79 -11.67 0.95 0.31
C SER A 79 -12.40 1.46 1.57
N SER A 80 -11.97 0.96 2.73
CA SER A 80 -12.52 1.37 4.03
C SER A 80 -12.46 2.87 4.30
N LYS A 81 -11.55 3.61 3.63
CA LYS A 81 -11.47 5.08 3.73
C LYS A 81 -12.73 5.81 3.25
N TYR A 82 -13.58 5.13 2.49
CA TYR A 82 -14.82 5.70 1.97
C TYR A 82 -16.03 5.42 2.86
N LEU A 83 -15.85 4.82 4.04
CA LEU A 83 -16.97 4.48 4.92
C LEU A 83 -17.86 5.70 5.19
N ASP A 84 -17.30 6.80 5.65
CA ASP A 84 -18.05 8.01 5.98
C ASP A 84 -18.73 8.65 4.75
N VAL A 85 -18.18 8.42 3.55
CA VAL A 85 -18.73 8.93 2.30
C VAL A 85 -19.95 8.14 1.82
N VAL A 86 -19.99 6.84 2.12
CA VAL A 86 -21.09 5.97 1.68
C VAL A 86 -22.22 5.87 2.70
N LEU A 87 -21.96 6.14 3.98
CA LEU A 87 -23.02 6.18 4.97
C LEU A 87 -24.06 7.26 4.64
N GLY A 88 -25.33 6.91 4.73
CA GLY A 88 -26.45 7.78 4.37
C GLY A 88 -26.80 7.79 2.87
N ARG A 89 -26.01 7.14 2.00
CA ARG A 89 -26.40 6.94 0.60
C ARG A 89 -27.38 5.79 0.45
N GLN A 90 -28.16 5.83 -0.60
CA GLN A 90 -29.10 4.75 -0.93
C GLN A 90 -28.45 3.75 -1.90
N VAL A 91 -28.80 2.47 -1.76
CA VAL A 91 -28.50 1.46 -2.78
C VAL A 91 -29.54 1.56 -3.91
N LYS A 92 -29.08 1.50 -5.16
CA LYS A 92 -29.98 1.51 -6.33
C LYS A 92 -30.35 0.13 -6.85
N VAL A 93 -29.69 -0.89 -6.33
CA VAL A 93 -29.90 -2.31 -6.67
C VAL A 93 -30.04 -3.14 -5.40
N ALA A 94 -30.74 -4.27 -5.50
CA ALA A 94 -30.77 -5.22 -4.38
C ALA A 94 -29.38 -5.80 -4.12
N VAL A 95 -28.94 -5.80 -2.86
CA VAL A 95 -27.65 -6.34 -2.43
C VAL A 95 -27.86 -7.29 -1.26
N LYS A 96 -26.98 -8.28 -1.15
CA LYS A 96 -27.05 -9.31 -0.10
C LYS A 96 -25.94 -9.19 0.90
N ARG A 97 -26.17 -9.72 2.06
CA ARG A 97 -25.15 -9.89 3.09
C ARG A 97 -23.93 -10.61 2.52
N GLY A 98 -22.74 -9.98 2.66
CA GLY A 98 -21.47 -10.49 2.16
C GLY A 98 -21.04 -9.85 0.85
N ASP A 99 -21.93 -9.16 0.13
CA ASP A 99 -21.58 -8.52 -1.13
C ASP A 99 -20.51 -7.44 -0.93
N PRO A 100 -19.52 -7.35 -1.84
CA PRO A 100 -18.55 -6.26 -1.86
C PRO A 100 -19.26 -4.99 -2.31
N LEU A 101 -19.19 -3.93 -1.51
CA LEU A 101 -19.76 -2.64 -1.91
C LEU A 101 -18.93 -2.01 -3.03
N SER A 102 -19.58 -1.49 -4.05
CA SER A 102 -19.00 -0.77 -5.18
C SER A 102 -19.78 0.51 -5.49
N TRP A 103 -19.17 1.46 -6.22
CA TRP A 103 -19.80 2.74 -6.54
C TRP A 103 -21.04 2.61 -7.45
N ASP A 104 -21.05 1.62 -8.32
CA ASP A 104 -22.16 1.33 -9.23
C ASP A 104 -23.43 0.81 -8.52
N MET A 105 -23.33 0.40 -7.27
CA MET A 105 -24.49 0.01 -6.45
C MET A 105 -25.15 1.19 -5.74
N LEU A 106 -24.54 2.38 -5.78
CA LEU A 106 -25.00 3.56 -5.03
C LEU A 106 -25.76 4.54 -5.94
N ALA A 107 -26.76 5.16 -5.36
CA ALA A 107 -27.47 6.28 -5.97
C ALA A 107 -26.72 7.60 -5.77
#